data_9e9650ca4664342353c8c60c049783ed
#
_entry.id   9e9650ca4664342353c8c60c049783ed
#
_cell.length_a   1.000
_cell.length_b   1.000
_cell.length_c   1.000
_cell.angle_alpha   90.00
_cell.angle_beta   90.00
_cell.angle_gamma   90.00
#
_symmetry.space_group_name_H-M   'P 1'
#
loop_
_entity.id
_entity.type
_entity.pdbx_description
1 polymer ?
#
loop_
_entity_poly.entity_id
_entity_poly.type
_entity_poly.pdbx_seq_one_letter_code
_entity_poly.pdbx_strand_id
1 'polypeptide(L)'
;EKGMATGLVATSTISHATPASFGSHIDSRSKEAEISQQLAESSIDVLFGGGSKYWEPELFTNVINSGGQVIADISDAVDPLHRVVGLFSKESMITANEGRSPSTVQMAEKAISILEHDPDGFFIMIEESQVDWGGHANSSEYVFGEMESLNQVVNYCLDYQRTHPDVLVVLTADHETAGCSVNDGSDGALDIQFTGDHHTANFVPVWATGPGSEAFDAFLDNTEIGKTLIRYIKN
;
A
#
# COMPACT_ATOMS: atom_id res chain seq x y z
N GLU A 1 4.97 -10.36 17.71
CA GLU A 1 6.29 -10.44 17.04
C GLU A 1 6.58 -11.91 16.77
N LYS A 2 6.49 -12.31 15.50
CA LYS A 2 6.69 -13.72 15.08
C LYS A 2 7.98 -13.91 14.28
N GLY A 3 8.79 -12.87 14.15
CA GLY A 3 9.99 -12.91 13.33
C GLY A 3 9.75 -12.64 11.85
N MET A 4 8.50 -12.61 11.37
CA MET A 4 8.16 -12.39 9.97
C MET A 4 8.63 -11.03 9.47
N ALA A 5 9.13 -10.99 8.25
CA ALA A 5 9.45 -9.74 7.56
C ALA A 5 8.19 -8.90 7.28
N THR A 6 8.35 -7.59 7.25
CA THR A 6 7.23 -6.66 7.08
C THR A 6 7.52 -5.59 6.03
N GLY A 7 6.50 -5.22 5.25
CA GLY A 7 6.63 -4.20 4.21
C GLY A 7 5.44 -3.26 4.11
N LEU A 8 5.72 -2.01 3.77
CA LEU A 8 4.72 -0.99 3.42
C LEU A 8 5.08 -0.38 2.07
N VAL A 9 4.12 -0.39 1.17
CA VAL A 9 4.20 0.24 -0.15
C VAL A 9 3.00 1.17 -0.32
N ALA A 10 3.23 2.41 -0.73
CA ALA A 10 2.14 3.37 -0.94
C ALA A 10 2.46 4.35 -2.09
N THR A 11 1.44 4.79 -2.80
CA THR A 11 1.58 5.84 -3.83
C THR A 11 1.48 7.25 -3.27
N SER A 12 1.07 7.39 -2.01
CA SER A 12 1.17 8.61 -1.21
C SER A 12 2.58 8.82 -0.65
N THR A 13 2.74 9.79 0.26
CA THR A 13 3.89 9.81 1.16
C THR A 13 3.86 8.56 2.04
N ILE A 14 5.00 7.96 2.32
CA ILE A 14 5.07 6.78 3.21
C ILE A 14 4.64 7.11 4.65
N SER A 15 4.59 8.38 4.99
CA SER A 15 4.08 8.90 6.26
C SER A 15 2.59 9.24 6.24
N HIS A 16 1.88 9.01 5.12
CA HIS A 16 0.43 9.22 5.00
C HIS A 16 -0.36 8.25 5.90
N ALA A 17 -1.65 8.53 6.10
CA ALA A 17 -2.47 7.90 7.13
C ALA A 17 -2.43 6.37 7.14
N THR A 18 -2.54 5.73 5.98
CA THR A 18 -2.60 4.26 5.90
C THR A 18 -1.26 3.61 6.27
N PRO A 19 -0.12 3.88 5.61
CA PRO A 19 1.14 3.30 6.02
C PRO A 19 1.55 3.73 7.43
N ALA A 20 1.25 4.98 7.85
CA ALA A 20 1.49 5.46 9.21
C ALA A 20 0.76 4.62 10.26
N SER A 21 -0.47 4.20 10.00
CA SER A 21 -1.27 3.39 10.93
C SER A 21 -0.68 2.00 11.18
N PHE A 22 0.14 1.49 10.27
CA PHE A 22 0.85 0.23 10.44
C PHE A 22 2.18 0.38 11.18
N GLY A 23 2.86 1.53 11.03
CA GLY A 23 4.25 1.69 11.49
C GLY A 23 4.49 2.78 12.52
N SER A 24 3.48 3.54 12.94
CA SER A 24 3.66 4.65 13.89
C SER A 24 2.52 4.76 14.91
N HIS A 25 2.74 5.53 15.98
CA HIS A 25 1.80 5.80 17.07
C HIS A 25 1.71 7.30 17.34
N ILE A 26 1.45 8.08 16.28
CA ILE A 26 1.29 9.54 16.33
C ILE A 26 -0.22 9.87 16.32
N ASP A 27 -0.61 10.84 17.13
CA ASP A 27 -2.00 11.22 17.40
C ASP A 27 -2.70 11.99 16.26
N SER A 28 -1.93 12.42 15.23
CA SER A 28 -2.46 13.17 14.09
C SER A 28 -1.72 12.85 12.80
N ARG A 29 -2.47 12.54 11.74
CA ARG A 29 -1.93 12.29 10.40
C ARG A 29 -1.20 13.49 9.79
N SER A 30 -1.46 14.70 10.27
CA SER A 30 -0.78 15.91 9.77
C SER A 30 0.65 16.07 10.29
N LYS A 31 1.07 15.24 11.24
CA LYS A 31 2.42 15.25 11.82
C LYS A 31 3.37 14.32 11.06
N GLU A 32 3.42 14.47 9.74
CA GLU A 32 4.16 13.54 8.88
C GLU A 32 5.67 13.47 9.18
N ALA A 33 6.27 14.56 9.68
CA ALA A 33 7.67 14.53 10.10
C ALA A 33 7.90 13.64 11.35
N GLU A 34 6.98 13.72 12.35
CA GLU A 34 7.05 12.85 13.54
C GLU A 34 6.76 11.38 13.17
N ILE A 35 5.81 11.15 12.24
CA ILE A 35 5.52 9.81 11.70
C ILE A 35 6.76 9.25 10.98
N SER A 36 7.40 10.06 10.11
CA SER A 36 8.61 9.68 9.38
C SER A 36 9.76 9.29 10.34
N GLN A 37 9.92 10.00 11.46
CA GLN A 37 10.89 9.64 12.48
C GLN A 37 10.59 8.24 13.05
N GLN A 38 9.33 7.96 13.44
CA GLN A 38 8.97 6.64 13.96
C GLN A 38 9.12 5.54 12.92
N LEU A 39 8.76 5.81 11.66
CA LEU A 39 8.98 4.87 10.56
C LEU A 39 10.48 4.59 10.33
N ALA A 40 11.32 5.61 10.39
CA ALA A 40 12.79 5.44 10.26
C ALA A 40 13.38 4.58 11.40
N GLU A 41 12.84 4.69 12.61
CA GLU A 41 13.25 3.94 13.80
C GLU A 41 12.57 2.55 13.92
N SER A 42 11.55 2.28 13.08
CA SER A 42 10.78 1.03 13.13
C SER A 42 11.61 -0.18 12.67
N SER A 43 11.11 -1.37 12.99
CA SER A 43 11.66 -2.64 12.50
C SER A 43 11.02 -3.11 11.17
N ILE A 44 10.32 -2.23 10.47
CA ILE A 44 9.72 -2.57 9.17
C ILE A 44 10.83 -2.74 8.14
N ASP A 45 10.85 -3.88 7.45
CA ASP A 45 11.95 -4.28 6.58
C ASP A 45 11.94 -3.56 5.23
N VAL A 46 10.75 -3.27 4.69
CA VAL A 46 10.62 -2.54 3.42
C VAL A 46 9.67 -1.35 3.57
N LEU A 47 10.15 -0.16 3.19
CA LEU A 47 9.35 1.07 3.09
C LEU A 47 9.53 1.68 1.70
N PHE A 48 8.49 1.60 0.86
CA PHE A 48 8.50 2.18 -0.50
C PHE A 48 7.33 3.15 -0.70
N GLY A 49 7.63 4.33 -1.27
CA GLY A 49 6.61 5.33 -1.56
C GLY A 49 7.19 6.68 -1.91
N GLY A 50 6.37 7.73 -1.72
CA GLY A 50 6.81 9.12 -1.78
C GLY A 50 7.14 9.68 -0.40
N GLY A 51 7.36 10.99 -0.32
CA GLY A 51 7.45 11.73 0.94
C GLY A 51 8.86 12.00 1.45
N SER A 52 9.88 11.95 0.60
CA SER A 52 11.26 12.23 1.03
C SER A 52 11.42 13.63 1.65
N LYS A 53 10.48 14.56 1.44
CA LYS A 53 10.48 15.89 2.09
C LYS A 53 10.31 15.85 3.61
N TYR A 54 9.72 14.77 4.14
CA TYR A 54 9.53 14.58 5.58
C TYR A 54 10.65 13.75 6.23
N TRP A 55 11.58 13.30 5.41
CA TRP A 55 12.75 12.53 5.86
C TRP A 55 14.00 13.40 5.84
N GLU A 56 14.29 14.01 6.97
CA GLU A 56 15.54 14.75 7.11
C GLU A 56 16.76 13.83 6.87
N PRO A 57 17.90 14.36 6.39
CA PRO A 57 19.08 13.55 6.03
C PRO A 57 19.56 12.61 7.14
N GLU A 58 19.34 13.00 8.40
CA GLU A 58 19.67 12.20 9.57
C GLU A 58 18.87 10.89 9.62
N LEU A 59 17.61 10.87 9.17
CA LEU A 59 16.78 9.65 9.17
C LEU A 59 17.33 8.61 8.19
N PHE A 60 17.72 9.02 6.99
CA PHE A 60 18.41 8.14 6.04
C PHE A 60 19.74 7.63 6.59
N THR A 61 20.49 8.52 7.23
CA THR A 61 21.76 8.15 7.87
C THR A 61 21.55 7.13 8.99
N ASN A 62 20.48 7.28 9.78
CA ASN A 62 20.13 6.33 10.84
C ASN A 62 19.77 4.96 10.28
N VAL A 63 19.02 4.89 9.18
CA VAL A 63 18.73 3.63 8.48
C VAL A 63 20.03 2.93 8.05
N ILE A 64 20.95 3.66 7.42
CA ILE A 64 22.23 3.11 6.97
C ILE A 64 23.10 2.66 8.18
N ASN A 65 23.19 3.46 9.21
CA ASN A 65 23.99 3.14 10.41
C ASN A 65 23.45 1.93 11.17
N SER A 66 22.16 1.65 11.08
CA SER A 66 21.53 0.44 11.64
C SER A 66 21.67 -0.80 10.76
N GLY A 67 22.40 -0.70 9.64
CA GLY A 67 22.63 -1.80 8.71
C GLY A 67 21.60 -1.89 7.58
N GLY A 68 20.67 -0.95 7.48
CA GLY A 68 19.71 -0.87 6.39
C GLY A 68 20.29 -0.24 5.11
N GLN A 69 19.52 -0.27 4.07
CA GLN A 69 19.85 0.25 2.75
C GLN A 69 18.85 1.32 2.33
N VAL A 70 19.33 2.36 1.68
CA VAL A 70 18.51 3.41 1.08
C VAL A 70 18.72 3.36 -0.43
N ILE A 71 17.64 3.23 -1.18
CA ILE A 71 17.67 3.20 -2.65
C ILE A 71 17.03 4.46 -3.23
N ALA A 72 17.59 4.95 -4.32
CA ALA A 72 17.08 6.09 -5.06
C ALA A 72 16.32 5.66 -6.32
N ASP A 73 16.62 4.50 -6.84
CA ASP A 73 15.96 3.89 -8.00
C ASP A 73 15.49 2.47 -7.65
N ILE A 74 14.33 2.09 -8.15
CA ILE A 74 13.75 0.76 -7.89
C ILE A 74 14.62 -0.37 -8.45
N SER A 75 15.44 -0.10 -9.44
CA SER A 75 16.40 -1.04 -10.04
C SER A 75 17.70 -1.20 -9.25
N ASP A 76 17.93 -0.39 -8.21
CA ASP A 76 19.12 -0.50 -7.39
C ASP A 76 19.24 -1.91 -6.80
N ALA A 77 20.45 -2.45 -6.83
CA ALA A 77 20.74 -3.74 -6.21
C ALA A 77 20.69 -3.62 -4.68
N VAL A 78 20.06 -4.58 -4.04
CA VAL A 78 19.94 -4.65 -2.57
C VAL A 78 20.31 -6.03 -2.06
N ASP A 79 20.78 -6.10 -0.84
CA ASP A 79 20.87 -7.35 -0.08
C ASP A 79 19.50 -7.57 0.60
N PRO A 80 18.76 -8.65 0.25
CA PRO A 80 17.42 -8.89 0.77
C PRO A 80 17.39 -9.24 2.27
N LEU A 81 18.54 -9.51 2.87
CA LEU A 81 18.65 -9.79 4.32
C LEU A 81 18.72 -8.53 5.17
N HIS A 82 18.63 -7.37 4.56
CA HIS A 82 18.71 -6.08 5.24
C HIS A 82 17.50 -5.22 4.90
N ARG A 83 17.12 -4.39 5.87
CA ARG A 83 16.07 -3.39 5.68
C ARG A 83 16.32 -2.51 4.46
N VAL A 84 15.28 -2.19 3.68
CA VAL A 84 15.37 -1.34 2.49
C VAL A 84 14.35 -0.20 2.56
N VAL A 85 14.81 1.03 2.36
CA VAL A 85 13.97 2.23 2.26
C VAL A 85 14.16 2.87 0.90
N GLY A 86 13.07 3.07 0.16
CA GLY A 86 13.03 3.75 -1.14
C GLY A 86 11.93 4.80 -1.17
N LEU A 87 12.31 6.08 -1.15
CA LEU A 87 11.38 7.21 -1.25
C LEU A 87 11.59 7.90 -2.61
N PHE A 88 10.78 7.50 -3.58
CA PHE A 88 11.00 7.81 -5.00
C PHE A 88 10.45 9.17 -5.45
N SER A 89 9.78 9.90 -4.55
CA SER A 89 9.27 11.25 -4.79
C SER A 89 9.46 12.13 -3.56
N LYS A 90 9.65 13.43 -3.80
CA LYS A 90 9.69 14.43 -2.71
C LYS A 90 8.32 14.57 -2.03
N GLU A 91 7.29 14.65 -2.83
CA GLU A 91 5.88 14.65 -2.42
C GLU A 91 5.34 13.20 -2.52
N SER A 92 4.03 13.03 -2.61
CA SER A 92 3.46 11.76 -3.07
C SER A 92 3.97 11.41 -4.47
N MET A 93 3.83 10.16 -4.88
CA MET A 93 4.13 9.78 -6.26
C MET A 93 3.21 10.55 -7.22
N ILE A 94 3.63 10.79 -8.45
CA ILE A 94 2.74 11.34 -9.48
C ILE A 94 1.65 10.33 -9.82
N THR A 95 0.58 10.78 -10.48
CA THR A 95 -0.53 9.90 -10.84
C THR A 95 -0.10 8.82 -11.84
N ALA A 96 -0.84 7.71 -11.88
CA ALA A 96 -0.60 6.64 -12.84
C ALA A 96 -0.66 7.18 -14.29
N ASN A 97 -1.64 8.05 -14.58
CA ASN A 97 -1.82 8.68 -15.90
C ASN A 97 -0.66 9.60 -16.30
N GLU A 98 0.06 10.18 -15.35
CA GLU A 98 1.27 10.99 -15.60
C GLU A 98 2.52 10.14 -15.78
N GLY A 99 2.41 8.82 -15.74
CA GLY A 99 3.52 7.89 -15.94
C GLY A 99 4.35 7.69 -14.66
N ARG A 100 3.68 7.41 -13.54
CA ARG A 100 4.32 7.07 -12.26
C ARG A 100 5.50 6.13 -12.44
N SER A 101 6.67 6.54 -11.93
CA SER A 101 7.89 5.73 -11.93
C SER A 101 8.62 5.87 -10.59
N PRO A 102 8.89 4.75 -9.88
CA PRO A 102 8.42 3.39 -10.21
C PRO A 102 6.90 3.29 -10.14
N SER A 103 6.31 2.37 -10.92
CA SER A 103 4.89 2.04 -10.81
C SER A 103 4.61 1.28 -9.50
N THR A 104 3.35 1.25 -9.08
CA THR A 104 2.95 0.54 -7.85
C THR A 104 3.29 -0.94 -7.93
N VAL A 105 3.05 -1.57 -9.09
CA VAL A 105 3.41 -2.98 -9.29
C VAL A 105 4.92 -3.21 -9.22
N GLN A 106 5.75 -2.31 -9.75
CA GLN A 106 7.21 -2.42 -9.62
C GLN A 106 7.68 -2.30 -8.16
N MET A 107 7.06 -1.42 -7.39
CA MET A 107 7.34 -1.31 -5.94
C MET A 107 6.91 -2.60 -5.21
N ALA A 108 5.73 -3.14 -5.54
CA ALA A 108 5.23 -4.38 -4.96
C ALA A 108 6.14 -5.58 -5.28
N GLU A 109 6.52 -5.73 -6.56
CA GLU A 109 7.45 -6.78 -7.02
C GLU A 109 8.77 -6.73 -6.25
N LYS A 110 9.38 -5.55 -6.19
CA LYS A 110 10.65 -5.37 -5.47
C LYS A 110 10.50 -5.65 -3.98
N ALA A 111 9.42 -5.17 -3.34
CA ALA A 111 9.17 -5.41 -1.92
C ALA A 111 9.02 -6.89 -1.62
N ILE A 112 8.18 -7.60 -2.37
CA ILE A 112 7.95 -9.04 -2.20
C ILE A 112 9.25 -9.82 -2.44
N SER A 113 10.03 -9.48 -3.47
CA SER A 113 11.32 -10.12 -3.75
C SER A 113 12.36 -9.97 -2.64
N ILE A 114 12.21 -8.99 -1.78
CA ILE A 114 13.04 -8.81 -0.56
C ILE A 114 12.45 -9.63 0.58
N LEU A 115 11.17 -9.47 0.84
CA LEU A 115 10.49 -10.04 2.02
C LEU A 115 10.39 -11.58 1.98
N GLU A 116 10.29 -12.18 0.78
CA GLU A 116 10.20 -13.64 0.60
C GLU A 116 11.44 -14.42 1.06
N HIS A 117 12.54 -13.72 1.35
CA HIS A 117 13.77 -14.34 1.86
C HIS A 117 13.69 -14.65 3.37
N ASP A 118 12.69 -14.13 4.07
CA ASP A 118 12.50 -14.43 5.49
C ASP A 118 11.88 -15.84 5.65
N PRO A 119 12.55 -16.76 6.38
CA PRO A 119 12.05 -18.12 6.55
C PRO A 119 10.77 -18.23 7.38
N ASP A 120 10.43 -17.21 8.17
CA ASP A 120 9.21 -17.13 8.96
C ASP A 120 8.03 -16.55 8.17
N GLY A 121 8.27 -16.16 6.89
CA GLY A 121 7.29 -15.55 6.01
C GLY A 121 7.24 -14.03 6.14
N PHE A 122 6.24 -13.42 5.51
CA PHE A 122 6.13 -11.96 5.52
C PHE A 122 4.68 -11.46 5.59
N PHE A 123 4.55 -10.20 5.99
CA PHE A 123 3.34 -9.40 5.85
C PHE A 123 3.66 -8.14 5.05
N ILE A 124 2.87 -7.85 4.02
CA ILE A 124 3.01 -6.62 3.25
C ILE A 124 1.65 -5.92 3.11
N MET A 125 1.64 -4.60 3.29
CA MET A 125 0.53 -3.73 2.93
C MET A 125 0.94 -2.91 1.70
N ILE A 126 0.09 -2.94 0.66
CA ILE A 126 0.27 -2.20 -0.58
C ILE A 126 -0.94 -1.31 -0.78
N GLU A 127 -0.73 -0.01 -0.88
CA GLU A 127 -1.80 0.98 -1.01
C GLU A 127 -1.73 1.72 -2.35
N GLU A 128 -2.81 1.65 -3.12
CA GLU A 128 -3.06 2.55 -4.24
C GLU A 128 -3.80 3.78 -3.70
N SER A 129 -3.07 4.66 -3.03
CA SER A 129 -3.60 5.76 -2.22
C SER A 129 -4.42 6.78 -3.03
N GLN A 130 -4.17 6.89 -4.33
CA GLN A 130 -4.66 7.98 -5.15
C GLN A 130 -5.99 7.69 -5.84
N VAL A 131 -6.54 6.50 -5.70
CA VAL A 131 -7.94 6.20 -6.07
C VAL A 131 -8.89 7.14 -5.31
N ASP A 132 -8.66 7.31 -4.01
CA ASP A 132 -9.38 8.24 -3.13
C ASP A 132 -9.28 9.69 -3.64
N TRP A 133 -8.08 10.13 -4.01
CA TRP A 133 -7.88 11.51 -4.50
C TRP A 133 -8.57 11.77 -5.83
N GLY A 134 -8.62 10.77 -6.71
CA GLY A 134 -9.40 10.81 -7.93
C GLY A 134 -10.90 10.97 -7.66
N GLY A 135 -11.42 10.29 -6.64
CA GLY A 135 -12.78 10.45 -6.14
C GLY A 135 -13.05 11.86 -5.60
N HIS A 136 -12.20 12.36 -4.69
CA HIS A 136 -12.28 13.73 -4.17
C HIS A 136 -12.26 14.79 -5.27
N ALA A 137 -11.47 14.57 -6.32
CA ALA A 137 -11.40 15.45 -7.48
C ALA A 137 -12.58 15.30 -8.45
N ASN A 138 -13.48 14.33 -8.24
CA ASN A 138 -14.54 13.97 -9.18
C ASN A 138 -14.01 13.75 -10.60
N SER A 139 -12.83 13.16 -10.71
CA SER A 139 -12.16 12.92 -11.97
C SER A 139 -12.21 11.45 -12.36
N SER A 140 -13.10 11.13 -13.31
CA SER A 140 -13.23 9.77 -13.84
C SER A 140 -11.94 9.24 -14.46
N GLU A 141 -11.19 10.10 -15.16
CA GLU A 141 -9.90 9.76 -15.76
C GLU A 141 -8.86 9.41 -14.70
N TYR A 142 -8.82 10.17 -13.61
CA TYR A 142 -7.91 9.92 -12.49
C TYR A 142 -8.23 8.60 -11.80
N VAL A 143 -9.50 8.42 -11.39
CA VAL A 143 -9.95 7.15 -10.77
C VAL A 143 -9.66 5.97 -11.68
N PHE A 144 -9.95 6.07 -12.97
CA PHE A 144 -9.71 4.98 -13.91
C PHE A 144 -8.23 4.61 -14.00
N GLY A 145 -7.33 5.59 -14.12
CA GLY A 145 -5.89 5.32 -14.20
C GLY A 145 -5.33 4.67 -12.93
N GLU A 146 -5.77 5.12 -11.74
CA GLU A 146 -5.35 4.52 -10.47
C GLU A 146 -5.94 3.10 -10.29
N MET A 147 -7.17 2.87 -10.72
CA MET A 147 -7.78 1.54 -10.71
C MET A 147 -7.11 0.57 -11.69
N GLU A 148 -6.63 1.04 -12.84
CA GLU A 148 -5.81 0.23 -13.74
C GLU A 148 -4.47 -0.13 -13.10
N SER A 149 -3.84 0.81 -12.40
CA SER A 149 -2.63 0.56 -11.62
C SER A 149 -2.87 -0.47 -10.51
N LEU A 150 -3.96 -0.32 -9.74
CA LEU A 150 -4.37 -1.30 -8.72
C LEU A 150 -4.58 -2.68 -9.33
N ASN A 151 -5.25 -2.77 -10.48
CA ASN A 151 -5.49 -4.04 -11.16
C ASN A 151 -4.18 -4.76 -11.56
N GLN A 152 -3.13 -4.01 -11.94
CA GLN A 152 -1.81 -4.59 -12.19
C GLN A 152 -1.20 -5.19 -10.93
N VAL A 153 -1.30 -4.50 -9.80
CA VAL A 153 -0.83 -5.01 -8.49
C VAL A 153 -1.59 -6.26 -8.09
N VAL A 154 -2.93 -6.25 -8.22
CA VAL A 154 -3.77 -7.40 -7.89
C VAL A 154 -3.40 -8.61 -8.74
N ASN A 155 -3.25 -8.42 -10.06
CA ASN A 155 -2.85 -9.50 -10.96
C ASN A 155 -1.49 -10.08 -10.57
N TYR A 156 -0.51 -9.24 -10.24
CA TYR A 156 0.79 -9.68 -9.75
C TYR A 156 0.66 -10.51 -8.46
N CYS A 157 -0.10 -10.04 -7.48
CA CYS A 157 -0.31 -10.76 -6.22
C CYS A 157 -1.00 -12.12 -6.43
N LEU A 158 -1.96 -12.19 -7.36
CA LEU A 158 -2.63 -13.44 -7.70
C LEU A 158 -1.70 -14.41 -8.45
N ASP A 159 -0.85 -13.92 -9.33
CA ASP A 159 0.15 -14.74 -10.02
C ASP A 159 1.23 -15.23 -9.05
N TYR A 160 1.67 -14.40 -8.12
CA TYR A 160 2.57 -14.79 -7.02
C TYR A 160 1.93 -15.89 -6.16
N GLN A 161 0.68 -15.72 -5.74
CA GLN A 161 -0.06 -16.68 -4.92
C GLN A 161 -0.25 -18.04 -5.63
N ARG A 162 -0.38 -18.08 -6.96
CA ARG A 162 -0.47 -19.36 -7.71
C ARG A 162 0.77 -20.23 -7.55
N THR A 163 1.92 -19.63 -7.38
CA THR A 163 3.20 -20.33 -7.15
C THR A 163 3.55 -20.48 -5.67
N HIS A 164 2.88 -19.73 -4.79
CA HIS A 164 3.03 -19.73 -3.34
C HIS A 164 1.66 -19.95 -2.67
N PRO A 165 1.14 -21.20 -2.68
CA PRO A 165 -0.25 -21.50 -2.28
C PRO A 165 -0.53 -21.30 -0.78
N ASP A 166 0.47 -21.04 0.02
CA ASP A 166 0.41 -20.67 1.44
C ASP A 166 0.21 -19.16 1.67
N VAL A 167 0.21 -18.36 0.61
CA VAL A 167 -0.04 -16.91 0.68
C VAL A 167 -1.53 -16.62 0.70
N LEU A 168 -1.97 -15.82 1.68
CA LEU A 168 -3.29 -15.19 1.73
C LEU A 168 -3.20 -13.79 1.10
N VAL A 169 -4.00 -13.55 0.08
CA VAL A 169 -4.19 -12.21 -0.53
C VAL A 169 -5.55 -11.67 -0.10
N VAL A 170 -5.56 -10.45 0.45
CA VAL A 170 -6.79 -9.73 0.82
C VAL A 170 -6.78 -8.37 0.14
N LEU A 171 -7.84 -8.04 -0.57
CA LEU A 171 -8.08 -6.75 -1.22
C LEU A 171 -9.30 -6.09 -0.61
N THR A 172 -9.16 -4.86 -0.15
CA THR A 172 -10.28 -4.05 0.36
C THR A 172 -9.95 -2.57 0.24
N ALA A 173 -10.89 -1.72 0.60
CA ALA A 173 -10.68 -0.29 0.84
C ALA A 173 -11.02 0.06 2.29
N ASP A 174 -10.50 1.17 2.78
CA ASP A 174 -10.81 1.72 4.10
C ASP A 174 -12.16 2.44 4.12
N HIS A 175 -12.57 3.04 3.00
CA HIS A 175 -13.87 3.72 2.78
C HIS A 175 -14.16 3.88 1.28
N GLU A 176 -15.37 4.33 0.99
CA GLU A 176 -15.79 4.83 -0.30
C GLU A 176 -15.58 6.34 -0.38
N THR A 177 -15.33 6.87 -1.59
CA THR A 177 -15.11 8.29 -1.84
C THR A 177 -16.01 8.82 -2.94
N ALA A 178 -16.65 9.96 -2.66
CA ALA A 178 -17.45 10.79 -3.56
C ALA A 178 -18.78 10.19 -4.05
N GLY A 179 -19.21 9.05 -3.53
CA GLY A 179 -20.40 8.36 -4.03
C GLY A 179 -20.22 7.97 -5.49
N CYS A 180 -19.04 7.42 -5.81
CA CYS A 180 -18.67 7.02 -7.16
C CYS A 180 -19.59 5.90 -7.67
N SER A 181 -20.09 6.06 -8.89
CA SER A 181 -20.88 5.05 -9.59
C SER A 181 -20.37 4.85 -11.01
N VAL A 182 -20.38 3.59 -11.45
CA VAL A 182 -20.03 3.21 -12.82
C VAL A 182 -21.31 2.84 -13.54
N ASN A 183 -21.63 3.56 -14.62
CA ASN A 183 -22.84 3.39 -15.40
C ASN A 183 -22.50 3.03 -16.85
N ASP A 184 -23.50 2.57 -17.58
CA ASP A 184 -23.38 2.36 -19.02
C ASP A 184 -23.30 3.72 -19.72
N GLY A 185 -22.18 4.00 -20.35
CA GLY A 185 -21.99 5.13 -21.22
C GLY A 185 -22.40 4.84 -22.66
N SER A 186 -22.23 5.82 -23.56
CA SER A 186 -22.48 5.62 -24.98
C SER A 186 -21.42 4.71 -25.60
N ASP A 187 -21.85 3.87 -26.56
CA ASP A 187 -20.98 3.04 -27.39
C ASP A 187 -20.10 2.04 -26.62
N GLY A 188 -20.57 1.60 -25.42
CA GLY A 188 -19.86 0.65 -24.57
C GLY A 188 -18.72 1.28 -23.73
N ALA A 189 -18.65 2.60 -23.69
CA ALA A 189 -17.76 3.29 -22.74
C ALA A 189 -18.31 3.21 -21.31
N LEU A 190 -17.44 3.37 -20.32
CA LEU A 190 -17.85 3.55 -18.92
C LEU A 190 -18.24 5.01 -18.68
N ASP A 191 -19.34 5.22 -17.97
CA ASP A 191 -19.77 6.52 -17.48
C ASP A 191 -19.60 6.55 -15.95
N ILE A 192 -18.50 7.12 -15.50
CA ILE A 192 -18.15 7.25 -14.06
C ILE A 192 -18.69 8.59 -13.56
N GLN A 193 -19.59 8.52 -12.59
CA GLN A 193 -20.24 9.69 -12.01
C GLN A 193 -20.04 9.76 -10.49
N PHE A 194 -20.11 10.96 -9.94
CA PHE A 194 -19.91 11.25 -8.54
C PHE A 194 -21.10 12.03 -7.98
N THR A 195 -21.48 11.76 -6.73
CA THR A 195 -22.59 12.45 -6.04
C THR A 195 -22.12 13.46 -5.02
N GLY A 196 -20.83 13.50 -4.72
CA GLY A 196 -20.21 14.41 -3.76
C GLY A 196 -18.71 14.51 -4.01
N ASP A 197 -17.99 15.00 -3.01
CA ASP A 197 -16.53 15.17 -3.01
C ASP A 197 -15.87 14.70 -1.70
N HIS A 198 -16.67 14.05 -0.82
CA HIS A 198 -16.24 13.52 0.47
C HIS A 198 -16.49 12.02 0.56
N HIS A 199 -15.98 11.40 1.62
CA HIS A 199 -16.25 9.99 1.91
C HIS A 199 -17.74 9.77 2.16
N THR A 200 -18.25 8.62 1.74
CA THR A 200 -19.62 8.21 2.03
C THR A 200 -19.65 7.00 2.96
N ALA A 201 -20.83 6.68 3.49
CA ALA A 201 -21.03 5.49 4.30
C ALA A 201 -21.44 4.25 3.47
N ASN A 202 -21.18 4.26 2.16
CA ASN A 202 -21.39 3.09 1.31
C ASN A 202 -20.44 1.97 1.70
N PHE A 203 -20.90 0.73 1.54
CA PHE A 203 -20.05 -0.43 1.72
C PHE A 203 -18.94 -0.46 0.67
N VAL A 204 -17.76 -0.87 1.10
CA VAL A 204 -16.66 -1.22 0.21
C VAL A 204 -16.50 -2.74 0.18
N PRO A 205 -16.12 -3.32 -0.96
CA PRO A 205 -15.96 -4.76 -1.05
C PRO A 205 -14.69 -5.24 -0.34
N VAL A 206 -14.72 -6.50 0.12
CA VAL A 206 -13.54 -7.25 0.49
C VAL A 206 -13.47 -8.50 -0.35
N TRP A 207 -12.30 -8.78 -0.93
CA TRP A 207 -12.00 -10.02 -1.63
C TRP A 207 -10.79 -10.69 -1.00
N ALA A 208 -10.84 -11.99 -0.89
CA ALA A 208 -9.71 -12.74 -0.38
C ALA A 208 -9.53 -14.05 -1.16
N THR A 209 -8.30 -14.52 -1.26
CA THR A 209 -7.95 -15.82 -1.83
C THR A 209 -6.74 -16.40 -1.11
N GLY A 210 -6.66 -17.71 -1.04
CA GLY A 210 -5.62 -18.42 -0.30
C GLY A 210 -6.10 -18.96 1.05
N PRO A 211 -5.19 -19.49 1.87
CA PRO A 211 -5.53 -20.10 3.16
C PRO A 211 -6.23 -19.13 4.09
N GLY A 212 -7.39 -19.51 4.62
CA GLY A 212 -8.17 -18.67 5.54
C GLY A 212 -9.01 -17.58 4.88
N SER A 213 -9.09 -17.55 3.55
CA SER A 213 -9.90 -16.55 2.82
C SER A 213 -11.37 -16.58 3.14
N GLU A 214 -11.91 -17.74 3.55
CA GLU A 214 -13.31 -17.93 3.95
C GLU A 214 -13.75 -17.05 5.13
N ALA A 215 -12.82 -16.55 5.92
CA ALA A 215 -13.13 -15.62 7.02
C ALA A 215 -13.54 -14.22 6.53
N PHE A 216 -13.36 -13.94 5.26
CA PHE A 216 -13.70 -12.65 4.64
C PHE A 216 -14.99 -12.71 3.81
N ASP A 217 -15.66 -13.86 3.73
CA ASP A 217 -16.92 -14.08 3.01
C ASP A 217 -18.15 -13.61 3.83
N ALA A 218 -18.13 -12.36 4.31
CA ALA A 218 -19.18 -11.82 5.15
C ALA A 218 -19.25 -10.28 5.07
N PHE A 219 -20.33 -9.71 5.61
CA PHE A 219 -20.32 -8.30 5.97
C PHE A 219 -19.53 -8.12 7.26
N LEU A 220 -18.42 -7.44 7.18
CA LEU A 220 -17.47 -7.27 8.28
C LEU A 220 -17.38 -5.78 8.67
N ASP A 221 -17.22 -5.53 9.96
CA ASP A 221 -16.62 -4.27 10.40
C ASP A 221 -15.14 -4.27 9.98
N ASN A 222 -14.60 -3.13 9.55
CA ASN A 222 -13.22 -3.08 9.06
C ASN A 222 -12.19 -3.50 10.11
N THR A 223 -12.50 -3.32 11.41
CA THR A 223 -11.64 -3.80 12.50
C THR A 223 -11.55 -5.33 12.58
N GLU A 224 -12.55 -6.06 12.07
CA GLU A 224 -12.54 -7.53 12.04
C GLU A 224 -11.55 -8.07 11.01
N ILE A 225 -11.32 -7.33 9.92
CA ILE A 225 -10.27 -7.67 8.94
C ILE A 225 -8.91 -7.70 9.64
N GLY A 226 -8.53 -6.61 10.31
CA GLY A 226 -7.26 -6.54 11.05
C GLY A 226 -7.15 -7.58 12.17
N LYS A 227 -8.22 -7.80 12.94
CA LYS A 227 -8.24 -8.83 13.99
C LYS A 227 -8.06 -10.24 13.43
N THR A 228 -8.62 -10.52 12.25
CA THR A 228 -8.49 -11.81 11.59
C THR A 228 -7.06 -12.02 11.10
N LEU A 229 -6.46 -11.03 10.43
CA LEU A 229 -5.06 -11.09 10.01
C LEU A 229 -4.12 -11.28 11.21
N ILE A 230 -4.32 -10.54 12.30
CA ILE A 230 -3.54 -10.71 13.55
C ILE A 230 -3.67 -12.13 14.12
N ARG A 231 -4.86 -12.74 14.05
CA ARG A 231 -5.04 -14.14 14.51
C ARG A 231 -4.24 -15.11 13.65
N TYR A 232 -4.23 -14.93 12.33
CA TYR A 232 -3.48 -15.81 11.43
C TYR A 232 -1.97 -15.69 11.63
N ILE A 233 -1.47 -14.48 11.83
CA ILE A 233 -0.06 -14.25 12.14
C ILE A 233 0.32 -14.85 13.51
N LYS A 234 -0.59 -14.90 14.48
CA LYS A 234 -0.29 -15.39 15.84
C LYS A 234 -0.35 -16.91 16.00
N ASN A 235 -1.01 -17.60 15.11
CA ASN A 235 -1.16 -19.06 15.15
C ASN A 235 -0.12 -19.75 14.27
#